data_104a10025f01a23d81957b5f939960a5
#
_entry.id   104a10025f01a23d81957b5f939960a5
#
_cell.length_a   1.000
_cell.length_b   1.000
_cell.length_c   1.000
_cell.angle_alpha   90.00
_cell.angle_beta   90.00
_cell.angle_gamma   90.00
#
_symmetry.space_group_name_H-M   'P 1'
#
loop_
_entity.id
_entity.type
_entity.pdbx_description
1 polymer ?
#
loop_
_entity_poly.entity_id
_entity_poly.type
_entity_poly.pdbx_seq_one_letter_code
_entity_poly.pdbx_strand_id
1 'polypeptide(L)'
;MCISVHQLCYVHADKEPLFQNINLIVNTGQRLALVGNNGTGKSTLLRIIEGNLKPSSGEVVCSSRPYYIPQHFGQFDNLTVAEALRVDDRIKALHAILEGDASAENFTCLNDDWNVEERCLSALASWNLEHLQLSQPMCSLSGGEKTKVFLSGILVHAPEIILMDEPTNHLDVSGREKLYEQIGR
;
A
#
# COMPACT_ATOMS: atom_id res chain seq x y z
N MET A 1 6.76 -8.99 17.29
CA MET A 1 7.19 -9.55 15.99
C MET A 1 6.11 -9.18 15.00
N CYS A 2 6.45 -8.40 13.97
CA CYS A 2 5.48 -7.97 12.95
C CYS A 2 5.54 -8.84 11.70
N ILE A 3 6.75 -9.23 11.26
CA ILE A 3 6.97 -10.07 10.09
C ILE A 3 7.94 -11.17 10.47
N SER A 4 7.63 -12.40 10.09
CA SER A 4 8.52 -13.55 10.18
C SER A 4 8.54 -14.29 8.86
N VAL A 5 9.72 -14.50 8.32
CA VAL A 5 9.99 -15.24 7.08
C VAL A 5 10.89 -16.41 7.42
N HIS A 6 10.46 -17.63 7.09
CA HIS A 6 11.19 -18.85 7.37
C HIS A 6 11.47 -19.65 6.12
N GLN A 7 12.77 -19.92 5.86
CA GLN A 7 13.27 -20.77 4.77
C GLN A 7 12.60 -20.48 3.43
N LEU A 8 12.34 -19.19 3.17
CA LEU A 8 11.61 -18.75 1.99
C LEU A 8 12.43 -18.97 0.73
N CYS A 9 11.83 -19.64 -0.25
CA CYS A 9 12.41 -19.84 -1.58
C CYS A 9 11.42 -19.36 -2.64
N TYR A 10 11.94 -18.80 -3.70
CA TYR A 10 11.16 -18.49 -4.88
C TYR A 10 11.91 -18.86 -6.15
N VAL A 11 11.21 -19.58 -7.02
CA VAL A 11 11.70 -20.09 -8.31
C VAL A 11 10.78 -19.53 -9.39
N HIS A 12 11.34 -18.94 -10.42
CA HIS A 12 10.59 -18.47 -11.59
C HIS A 12 9.95 -19.62 -12.38
N ALA A 13 9.04 -19.30 -13.28
CA ALA A 13 8.37 -20.29 -14.13
C ALA A 13 9.36 -21.05 -15.06
N ASP A 14 10.49 -20.45 -15.39
CA ASP A 14 11.61 -21.06 -16.13
C ASP A 14 12.50 -22.00 -15.29
N LYS A 15 12.13 -22.20 -14.02
CA LYS A 15 12.82 -23.03 -13.02
C LYS A 15 14.16 -22.46 -12.53
N GLU A 16 14.50 -21.22 -12.84
CA GLU A 16 15.65 -20.57 -12.23
C GLU A 16 15.30 -20.05 -10.81
N PRO A 17 16.12 -20.38 -9.78
CA PRO A 17 15.88 -19.89 -8.43
C PRO A 17 16.24 -18.40 -8.34
N LEU A 18 15.26 -17.55 -7.96
CA LEU A 18 15.48 -16.14 -7.73
C LEU A 18 16.18 -15.92 -6.38
N PHE A 19 15.71 -16.60 -5.35
CA PHE A 19 16.35 -16.65 -4.03
C PHE A 19 16.00 -17.94 -3.29
N GLN A 20 16.84 -18.33 -2.36
CA GLN A 20 16.69 -19.56 -1.57
C GLN A 20 17.02 -19.31 -0.10
N ASN A 21 16.28 -19.99 0.76
CA ASN A 21 16.52 -20.02 2.21
C ASN A 21 16.60 -18.63 2.87
N ILE A 22 15.71 -17.70 2.47
CA ILE A 22 15.62 -16.40 3.12
C ILE A 22 14.97 -16.59 4.50
N ASN A 23 15.66 -16.09 5.53
CA ASN A 23 15.16 -16.03 6.89
C ASN A 23 15.24 -14.57 7.37
N LEU A 24 14.12 -14.04 7.86
CA LEU A 24 14.02 -12.64 8.26
C LEU A 24 13.00 -12.50 9.37
N ILE A 25 13.34 -11.72 10.39
CA ILE A 25 12.41 -11.31 11.43
C ILE A 25 12.45 -9.79 11.54
N VAL A 26 11.27 -9.16 11.48
CA VAL A 26 11.12 -7.72 11.71
C VAL A 26 10.20 -7.55 12.91
N ASN A 27 10.66 -6.81 13.92
CA ASN A 27 9.88 -6.52 15.11
C ASN A 27 9.15 -5.18 14.99
N THR A 28 8.17 -4.98 15.85
CA THR A 28 7.45 -3.70 15.96
C THR A 28 8.42 -2.54 16.15
N GLY A 29 8.23 -1.47 15.38
CA GLY A 29 9.10 -0.28 15.39
C GLY A 29 10.44 -0.44 14.67
N GLN A 30 10.75 -1.61 14.11
CA GLN A 30 11.95 -1.79 13.29
C GLN A 30 11.72 -1.30 11.86
N ARG A 31 12.78 -0.74 11.28
CA ARG A 31 12.87 -0.35 9.89
C ARG A 31 13.97 -1.15 9.23
N LEU A 32 13.65 -1.77 8.10
CA LEU A 32 14.58 -2.60 7.34
C LEU A 32 14.65 -2.12 5.91
N ALA A 33 15.85 -1.95 5.38
CA ALA A 33 16.08 -1.67 3.97
C ALA A 33 16.60 -2.91 3.26
N LEU A 34 15.92 -3.30 2.16
CA LEU A 34 16.40 -4.33 1.24
C LEU A 34 17.31 -3.67 0.20
N VAL A 35 18.58 -4.03 0.21
CA VAL A 35 19.60 -3.48 -0.70
C VAL A 35 20.09 -4.58 -1.63
N GLY A 36 20.28 -4.25 -2.90
CA GLY A 36 20.79 -5.17 -3.92
C GLY A 36 20.56 -4.65 -5.32
N ASN A 37 21.21 -5.26 -6.30
CA ASN A 37 21.07 -4.92 -7.72
C ASN A 37 19.65 -5.12 -8.23
N ASN A 38 19.33 -4.52 -9.39
CA ASN A 38 18.06 -4.77 -10.05
C ASN A 38 17.98 -6.26 -10.47
N GLY A 39 16.79 -6.85 -10.35
CA GLY A 39 16.56 -8.26 -10.66
C GLY A 39 16.88 -9.25 -9.52
N THR A 40 17.40 -8.81 -8.36
CA THR A 40 17.72 -9.73 -7.23
C THR A 40 16.49 -10.21 -6.45
N GLY A 41 15.28 -9.80 -6.85
CA GLY A 41 14.05 -10.29 -6.24
C GLY A 41 13.50 -9.45 -5.08
N LYS A 42 13.96 -8.20 -4.88
CA LYS A 42 13.46 -7.30 -3.83
C LYS A 42 11.93 -7.13 -3.91
N SER A 43 11.43 -6.72 -5.05
CA SER A 43 9.97 -6.55 -5.30
C SER A 43 9.21 -7.87 -5.16
N THR A 44 9.81 -8.98 -5.61
CA THR A 44 9.22 -10.32 -5.47
C THR A 44 9.07 -10.70 -3.99
N LEU A 45 10.09 -10.46 -3.18
CA LEU A 45 10.06 -10.70 -1.73
C LEU A 45 8.96 -9.86 -1.06
N LEU A 46 8.88 -8.57 -1.37
CA LEU A 46 7.84 -7.68 -0.83
C LEU A 46 6.43 -8.15 -1.22
N ARG A 47 6.21 -8.58 -2.46
CA ARG A 47 4.91 -9.12 -2.92
C ARG A 47 4.55 -10.45 -2.27
N ILE A 48 5.53 -11.28 -1.91
CA ILE A 48 5.30 -12.51 -1.13
C ILE A 48 4.91 -12.14 0.30
N ILE A 49 5.59 -11.16 0.93
CA ILE A 49 5.26 -10.70 2.29
C ILE A 49 3.87 -10.05 2.31
N GLU A 50 3.49 -9.30 1.28
CA GLU A 50 2.13 -8.74 1.13
C GLU A 50 1.05 -9.83 0.97
N GLY A 51 1.42 -11.03 0.50
CA GLY A 51 0.51 -12.15 0.25
C GLY A 51 -0.06 -12.20 -1.18
N ASN A 52 0.37 -11.31 -2.08
CA ASN A 52 -0.06 -11.28 -3.48
C ASN A 52 0.71 -12.26 -4.37
N LEU A 53 1.79 -12.84 -3.88
CA LEU A 53 2.57 -13.84 -4.58
C LEU A 53 2.85 -15.01 -3.64
N LYS A 54 2.60 -16.24 -4.11
CA LYS A 54 2.90 -17.45 -3.35
C LYS A 54 4.37 -17.82 -3.49
N PRO A 55 5.07 -18.14 -2.38
CA PRO A 55 6.43 -18.66 -2.46
C PRO A 55 6.45 -20.07 -3.04
N SER A 56 7.60 -20.52 -3.55
CA SER A 56 7.81 -21.90 -3.99
C SER A 56 7.93 -22.85 -2.79
N SER A 57 8.54 -22.40 -1.69
CA SER A 57 8.59 -23.08 -0.39
C SER A 57 8.91 -22.09 0.73
N GLY A 58 8.77 -22.54 1.98
CA GLY A 58 8.88 -21.68 3.15
C GLY A 58 7.58 -20.98 3.48
N GLU A 59 7.60 -20.15 4.50
CA GLU A 59 6.41 -19.46 5.00
C GLU A 59 6.69 -18.01 5.39
N VAL A 60 5.64 -17.21 5.32
CA VAL A 60 5.62 -15.81 5.79
C VAL A 60 4.45 -15.65 6.75
N VAL A 61 4.72 -15.10 7.93
CA VAL A 61 3.73 -14.77 8.93
C VAL A 61 3.82 -13.27 9.23
N CYS A 62 2.68 -12.57 9.10
CA CYS A 62 2.55 -11.16 9.45
C CYS A 62 1.53 -11.00 10.58
N SER A 63 1.78 -10.07 11.54
CA SER A 63 0.84 -9.78 12.65
C SER A 63 -0.46 -9.12 12.16
N SER A 64 -0.39 -8.39 11.07
CA SER A 64 -1.50 -7.72 10.40
C SER A 64 -1.27 -7.70 8.89
N ARG A 65 -2.29 -7.35 8.13
CA ARG A 65 -2.16 -7.22 6.67
C ARG A 65 -1.22 -6.06 6.32
N PRO A 66 -0.12 -6.29 5.57
CA PRO A 66 0.78 -5.22 5.16
C PRO A 66 0.11 -4.24 4.20
N TYR A 67 0.46 -2.95 4.32
CA TYR A 67 0.16 -1.93 3.33
C TYR A 67 1.34 -1.82 2.37
N TYR A 68 1.10 -2.11 1.09
CA TYR A 68 2.15 -2.15 0.07
C TYR A 68 2.05 -0.94 -0.85
N ILE A 69 3.20 -0.26 -1.03
CA ILE A 69 3.40 0.83 -1.98
C ILE A 69 4.25 0.29 -3.12
N PRO A 70 3.69 0.11 -4.32
CA PRO A 70 4.39 -0.49 -5.45
C PRO A 70 5.33 0.49 -6.14
N GLN A 71 6.34 -0.05 -6.83
CA GLN A 71 7.24 0.71 -7.71
C GLN A 71 6.51 1.19 -8.98
N HIS A 72 5.66 0.35 -9.55
CA HIS A 72 4.90 0.63 -10.78
C HIS A 72 3.42 0.68 -10.50
N PHE A 73 2.72 1.60 -11.17
CA PHE A 73 1.31 1.91 -10.92
C PHE A 73 0.37 1.51 -12.06
N GLY A 74 0.88 1.02 -13.21
CA GLY A 74 0.05 0.70 -14.38
C GLY A 74 -1.11 -0.25 -14.13
N GLN A 75 -0.97 -1.17 -13.16
CA GLN A 75 -2.05 -2.07 -12.76
C GLN A 75 -3.24 -1.35 -12.07
N PHE A 76 -3.06 -0.11 -11.65
CA PHE A 76 -4.07 0.70 -10.98
C PHE A 76 -4.71 1.76 -11.90
N ASP A 77 -4.28 1.85 -13.15
CA ASP A 77 -4.70 2.90 -14.08
C ASP A 77 -6.22 2.91 -14.33
N ASN A 78 -6.87 1.75 -14.26
CA ASN A 78 -8.32 1.61 -14.42
C ASN A 78 -9.13 1.89 -13.14
N LEU A 79 -8.45 2.15 -12.02
CA LEU A 79 -9.09 2.44 -10.73
C LEU A 79 -9.25 3.93 -10.53
N THR A 80 -10.21 4.31 -9.70
CA THR A 80 -10.30 5.66 -9.13
C THR A 80 -9.31 5.83 -7.98
N VAL A 81 -9.09 7.06 -7.52
CA VAL A 81 -8.29 7.37 -6.33
C VAL A 81 -8.85 6.65 -5.10
N ALA A 82 -10.19 6.65 -4.92
CA ALA A 82 -10.84 5.95 -3.81
C ALA A 82 -10.61 4.44 -3.85
N GLU A 83 -10.72 3.82 -5.02
CA GLU A 83 -10.46 2.38 -5.21
C GLU A 83 -8.98 2.05 -4.98
N ALA A 84 -8.05 2.88 -5.47
CA ALA A 84 -6.62 2.69 -5.23
C ALA A 84 -6.27 2.80 -3.73
N LEU A 85 -6.95 3.69 -3.00
CA LEU A 85 -6.86 3.83 -1.55
C LEU A 85 -7.66 2.74 -0.80
N ARG A 86 -8.42 1.88 -1.49
CA ARG A 86 -9.25 0.81 -0.89
C ARG A 86 -10.29 1.35 0.11
N VAL A 87 -10.90 2.47 -0.21
CA VAL A 87 -11.93 3.12 0.60
C VAL A 87 -13.26 3.32 -0.15
N ASP A 88 -13.29 2.99 -1.43
CA ASP A 88 -14.42 3.21 -2.34
C ASP A 88 -15.73 2.59 -1.82
N ASP A 89 -15.70 1.34 -1.38
CA ASP A 89 -16.88 0.66 -0.84
C ASP A 89 -17.44 1.38 0.40
N ARG A 90 -16.56 1.88 1.30
CA ARG A 90 -16.98 2.63 2.49
C ARG A 90 -17.58 3.98 2.14
N ILE A 91 -16.99 4.67 1.15
CA ILE A 91 -17.51 5.96 0.68
C ILE A 91 -18.87 5.77 0.03
N LYS A 92 -19.05 4.73 -0.79
CA LYS A 92 -20.35 4.39 -1.38
C LYS A 92 -21.39 4.06 -0.31
N ALA A 93 -21.02 3.26 0.68
CA ALA A 93 -21.90 2.94 1.80
C ALA A 93 -22.28 4.18 2.61
N LEU A 94 -21.33 5.09 2.88
CA LEU A 94 -21.57 6.37 3.54
C LEU A 94 -22.61 7.20 2.77
N HIS A 95 -22.40 7.38 1.46
CA HIS A 95 -23.31 8.15 0.62
C HIS A 95 -24.69 7.52 0.55
N ALA A 96 -24.79 6.18 0.37
CA ALA A 96 -26.05 5.47 0.37
C ALA A 96 -26.84 5.68 1.68
N ILE A 97 -26.20 5.60 2.84
CA ILE A 97 -26.81 5.86 4.14
C ILE A 97 -27.30 7.31 4.23
N LEU A 98 -26.52 8.28 3.79
CA LEU A 98 -26.89 9.70 3.80
C LEU A 98 -28.07 10.00 2.86
N GLU A 99 -28.24 9.22 1.78
CA GLU A 99 -29.35 9.30 0.84
C GLU A 99 -30.61 8.54 1.33
N GLY A 100 -30.52 7.86 2.50
CA GLY A 100 -31.64 7.19 3.15
C GLY A 100 -31.67 5.66 3.04
N ASP A 101 -30.67 5.04 2.40
CA ASP A 101 -30.51 3.57 2.38
C ASP A 101 -29.83 3.08 3.66
N ALA A 102 -30.63 2.92 4.72
CA ALA A 102 -30.18 2.44 6.03
C ALA A 102 -30.10 0.90 6.10
N SER A 103 -29.65 0.21 5.03
CA SER A 103 -29.49 -1.24 5.02
C SER A 103 -28.38 -1.70 5.96
N ALA A 104 -28.54 -2.88 6.55
CA ALA A 104 -27.53 -3.47 7.44
C ALA A 104 -26.19 -3.70 6.71
N GLU A 105 -26.22 -3.93 5.40
CA GLU A 105 -25.06 -4.11 4.55
C GLU A 105 -24.21 -2.84 4.48
N ASN A 106 -24.85 -1.68 4.27
CA ASN A 106 -24.18 -0.39 4.22
C ASN A 106 -23.53 -0.04 5.58
N PHE A 107 -24.23 -0.25 6.70
CA PHE A 107 -23.65 -0.04 8.03
C PHE A 107 -22.47 -0.97 8.30
N THR A 108 -22.57 -2.23 7.89
CA THR A 108 -21.47 -3.20 8.04
C THR A 108 -20.26 -2.81 7.19
N CYS A 109 -20.49 -2.36 5.96
CA CYS A 109 -19.43 -1.91 5.05
C CYS A 109 -18.76 -0.64 5.56
N LEU A 110 -19.53 0.34 6.04
CA LEU A 110 -19.02 1.58 6.61
C LEU A 110 -18.20 1.33 7.88
N ASN A 111 -18.61 0.34 8.69
CA ASN A 111 -17.92 -0.07 9.93
C ASN A 111 -17.61 1.13 10.86
N ASP A 112 -18.60 1.97 11.12
CA ASP A 112 -18.52 3.20 11.92
C ASP A 112 -17.50 4.24 11.45
N ASP A 113 -16.99 4.13 10.22
CA ASP A 113 -15.99 5.03 9.65
C ASP A 113 -16.63 6.24 8.95
N TRP A 114 -17.44 7.00 9.70
CA TRP A 114 -18.21 8.15 9.20
C TRP A 114 -17.36 9.27 8.60
N ASN A 115 -16.08 9.37 8.97
CA ASN A 115 -15.16 10.40 8.52
C ASN A 115 -14.19 9.89 7.42
N VAL A 116 -14.50 8.76 6.77
CA VAL A 116 -13.60 8.15 5.78
C VAL A 116 -13.25 9.12 4.65
N GLU A 117 -14.23 9.84 4.12
CA GLU A 117 -14.03 10.78 3.01
C GLU A 117 -13.18 11.98 3.43
N GLU A 118 -13.51 12.62 4.56
CA GLU A 118 -12.76 13.75 5.10
C GLU A 118 -11.31 13.36 5.44
N ARG A 119 -11.12 12.18 6.03
CA ARG A 119 -9.78 11.65 6.33
C ARG A 119 -8.97 11.41 5.07
N CYS A 120 -9.58 10.89 4.00
CA CYS A 120 -8.91 10.70 2.71
C CYS A 120 -8.51 12.05 2.10
N LEU A 121 -9.41 13.03 2.06
CA LEU A 121 -9.12 14.37 1.54
C LEU A 121 -8.01 15.06 2.34
N SER A 122 -8.04 14.97 3.66
CA SER A 122 -6.99 15.51 4.54
C SER A 122 -5.64 14.82 4.30
N ALA A 123 -5.64 13.51 4.10
CA ALA A 123 -4.43 12.74 3.78
C ALA A 123 -3.85 13.15 2.42
N LEU A 124 -4.69 13.32 1.40
CA LEU A 124 -4.28 13.82 0.07
C LEU A 124 -3.73 15.25 0.18
N ALA A 125 -4.41 16.14 0.90
CA ALA A 125 -3.96 17.50 1.13
C ALA A 125 -2.58 17.55 1.80
N SER A 126 -2.33 16.64 2.73
CA SER A 126 -1.00 16.54 3.35
C SER A 126 0.12 16.28 2.33
N TRP A 127 -0.16 15.72 1.16
CA TRP A 127 0.77 15.46 0.06
C TRP A 127 0.67 16.47 -1.09
N ASN A 128 0.02 17.64 -0.85
CA ASN A 128 -0.25 18.70 -1.85
C ASN A 128 -1.07 18.17 -3.04
N LEU A 129 -2.08 17.36 -2.75
CA LEU A 129 -3.00 16.76 -3.72
C LEU A 129 -4.46 17.22 -3.50
N GLU A 130 -4.67 18.45 -2.98
CA GLU A 130 -5.99 19.03 -2.69
C GLU A 130 -6.86 19.17 -3.96
N HIS A 131 -6.21 19.22 -5.12
CA HIS A 131 -6.87 19.34 -6.41
C HIS A 131 -7.49 18.02 -6.91
N LEU A 132 -7.14 16.89 -6.30
CA LEU A 132 -7.65 15.58 -6.71
C LEU A 132 -9.03 15.30 -6.10
N GLN A 133 -9.87 14.67 -6.91
CA GLN A 133 -11.13 14.10 -6.46
C GLN A 133 -10.99 12.60 -6.23
N LEU A 134 -11.69 12.05 -5.23
CA LEU A 134 -11.66 10.63 -4.94
C LEU A 134 -12.23 9.77 -6.07
N SER A 135 -13.14 10.30 -6.87
CA SER A 135 -13.68 9.66 -8.08
C SER A 135 -12.79 9.77 -9.32
N GLN A 136 -11.69 10.55 -9.25
CA GLN A 136 -10.79 10.75 -10.40
C GLN A 136 -10.05 9.46 -10.75
N PRO A 137 -9.94 9.08 -12.05
CA PRO A 137 -9.23 7.88 -12.46
C PRO A 137 -7.71 8.04 -12.31
N MET A 138 -7.05 7.00 -11.82
CA MET A 138 -5.60 6.97 -11.60
C MET A 138 -4.79 7.17 -12.88
N CYS A 139 -5.31 6.79 -14.05
CA CYS A 139 -4.62 7.01 -15.34
C CYS A 139 -4.41 8.50 -15.68
N SER A 140 -5.23 9.40 -15.11
CA SER A 140 -5.09 10.85 -15.33
C SER A 140 -3.97 11.49 -14.50
N LEU A 141 -3.39 10.75 -13.55
CA LEU A 141 -2.37 11.23 -12.63
C LEU A 141 -0.96 10.99 -13.18
N SER A 142 -0.05 11.92 -12.90
CA SER A 142 1.38 11.71 -13.11
C SER A 142 1.94 10.62 -12.19
N GLY A 143 3.10 10.04 -12.52
CA GLY A 143 3.76 9.03 -11.67
C GLY A 143 4.02 9.52 -10.25
N GLY A 144 4.40 10.80 -10.09
CA GLY A 144 4.60 11.42 -8.78
C GLY A 144 3.32 11.54 -7.97
N GLU A 145 2.22 11.95 -8.60
CA GLU A 145 0.91 12.01 -7.93
C GLU A 145 0.41 10.62 -7.53
N LYS A 146 0.56 9.61 -8.39
CA LYS A 146 0.24 8.22 -8.05
C LYS A 146 1.00 7.75 -6.80
N THR A 147 2.31 8.03 -6.74
CA THR A 147 3.13 7.72 -5.57
C THR A 147 2.59 8.41 -4.32
N LYS A 148 2.29 9.71 -4.40
CA LYS A 148 1.75 10.51 -3.30
C LYS A 148 0.36 10.01 -2.84
N VAL A 149 -0.50 9.55 -3.76
CA VAL A 149 -1.78 8.91 -3.42
C VAL A 149 -1.55 7.66 -2.57
N PHE A 150 -0.64 6.76 -2.97
CA PHE A 150 -0.33 5.58 -2.16
C PHE A 150 0.32 5.94 -0.82
N LEU A 151 1.17 6.96 -0.76
CA LEU A 151 1.76 7.44 0.48
C LEU A 151 0.73 8.07 1.42
N SER A 152 -0.29 8.76 0.88
CA SER A 152 -1.40 9.28 1.69
C SER A 152 -2.21 8.17 2.33
N GLY A 153 -2.29 6.99 1.70
CA GLY A 153 -2.94 5.81 2.26
C GLY A 153 -2.33 5.33 3.59
N ILE A 154 -1.08 5.66 3.89
CA ILE A 154 -0.48 5.41 5.21
C ILE A 154 -1.23 6.19 6.29
N LEU A 155 -1.61 7.43 6.01
CA LEU A 155 -2.37 8.28 6.95
C LEU A 155 -3.84 7.84 7.04
N VAL A 156 -4.40 7.35 5.93
CA VAL A 156 -5.80 6.86 5.87
C VAL A 156 -5.98 5.59 6.70
N HIS A 157 -5.05 4.63 6.58
CA HIS A 157 -5.19 3.29 7.16
C HIS A 157 -4.42 3.08 8.45
N ALA A 158 -3.41 3.94 8.75
CA ALA A 158 -2.50 3.79 9.89
C ALA A 158 -1.99 2.33 10.06
N PRO A 159 -1.42 1.70 9.01
CA PRO A 159 -1.08 0.29 9.03
C PRO A 159 0.11 0.02 9.97
N GLU A 160 0.09 -1.13 10.65
CA GLU A 160 1.23 -1.58 11.49
C GLU A 160 2.44 -2.00 10.67
N ILE A 161 2.21 -2.49 9.44
CA ILE A 161 3.25 -2.97 8.52
C ILE A 161 3.15 -2.21 7.23
N ILE A 162 4.25 -1.54 6.85
CA ILE A 162 4.36 -0.81 5.59
C ILE A 162 5.48 -1.44 4.77
N LEU A 163 5.16 -1.80 3.53
CA LEU A 163 6.12 -2.30 2.55
C LEU A 163 6.23 -1.27 1.43
N MET A 164 7.44 -0.80 1.16
CA MET A 164 7.70 0.20 0.12
C MET A 164 8.69 -0.34 -0.91
N ASP A 165 8.30 -0.31 -2.18
CA ASP A 165 9.13 -0.75 -3.29
C ASP A 165 9.61 0.46 -4.09
N GLU A 166 10.85 0.89 -3.85
CA GLU A 166 11.49 2.06 -4.48
C GLU A 166 10.62 3.35 -4.46
N PRO A 167 10.07 3.77 -3.31
CA PRO A 167 9.04 4.81 -3.24
C PRO A 167 9.55 6.21 -3.63
N THR A 168 10.85 6.40 -3.77
CA THR A 168 11.47 7.68 -4.10
C THR A 168 11.60 7.95 -5.59
N ASN A 169 11.40 6.94 -6.46
CA ASN A 169 11.70 7.04 -7.89
C ASN A 169 10.91 8.12 -8.63
N HIS A 170 9.67 8.37 -8.20
CA HIS A 170 8.77 9.34 -8.85
C HIS A 170 8.55 10.61 -8.01
N LEU A 171 9.23 10.74 -6.87
CA LEU A 171 9.08 11.90 -6.00
C LEU A 171 10.09 12.99 -6.34
N ASP A 172 9.62 14.23 -6.32
CA ASP A 172 10.44 15.43 -6.30
C ASP A 172 11.23 15.55 -4.97
N VAL A 173 12.10 16.54 -4.87
CA VAL A 173 12.95 16.73 -3.67
C VAL A 173 12.09 16.90 -2.43
N SER A 174 11.05 17.73 -2.49
CA SER A 174 10.17 18.00 -1.35
C SER A 174 9.38 16.76 -0.93
N GLY A 175 8.93 15.95 -1.90
CA GLY A 175 8.25 14.69 -1.63
C GLY A 175 9.16 13.66 -0.95
N ARG A 176 10.44 13.61 -1.34
CA ARG A 176 11.42 12.72 -0.69
C ARG A 176 11.70 13.15 0.75
N GLU A 177 11.92 14.43 1.00
CA GLU A 177 12.12 14.97 2.34
C GLU A 177 10.93 14.61 3.25
N LYS A 178 9.72 14.84 2.77
CA LYS A 178 8.50 14.49 3.50
C LYS A 178 8.39 12.99 3.78
N LEU A 179 8.71 12.15 2.80
CA LEU A 179 8.74 10.70 2.99
C LEU A 179 9.74 10.31 4.09
N TYR A 180 10.95 10.88 4.08
CA TYR A 180 11.96 10.62 5.10
C TYR A 180 11.52 11.06 6.50
N GLU A 181 10.84 12.21 6.62
CA GLU A 181 10.25 12.64 7.88
C GLU A 181 9.16 11.65 8.36
N GLN A 182 8.31 11.18 7.46
CA GLN A 182 7.27 10.21 7.79
C GLN A 182 7.85 8.86 8.25
N ILE A 183 8.90 8.38 7.59
CA ILE A 183 9.62 7.16 7.97
C ILE A 183 10.45 7.39 9.24
N GLY A 184 10.92 8.62 9.47
CA GLY A 184 11.74 9.01 10.63
C GLY A 184 10.99 9.05 11.95
N ARG A 185 9.67 9.22 11.91
CA ARG A 185 8.78 9.22 13.08
C ARG A 185 8.37 7.81 13.47
#